data_866433674982360e7e8f8f4f3ce34fcf
#
_entry.id   866433674982360e7e8f8f4f3ce34fcf
#
_cell.length_a   1.000
_cell.length_b   1.000
_cell.length_c   1.000
_cell.angle_alpha   90.00
_cell.angle_beta   90.00
_cell.angle_gamma   90.00
#
_symmetry.space_group_name_H-M   'P 1'
#
loop_
_entity.id
_entity.type
_entity.pdbx_description
1 polymer ?
#
loop_
_entity_poly.entity_id
_entity_poly.type
_entity_poly.pdbx_seq_one_letter_code
_entity_poly.pdbx_strand_id
1 'polypeptide(L)'
;VLAYCPETQDKSKGTWQSNIGNLLAEITFELGNPVFQKRENKTIDVCLLNHGGIRAVIPKGDVTTRTAFEVMPFENSLIIVGLTGKEIKTLAEYIIKEKKPHPLYGMKIYIDKSTLKINKIEINNQPLDENRIYYVGTSDYLANGGDNMTFFKESKIKFDMEYKLRNMMIKKKKKVDT
;
A
#
# COMPACT_ATOMS: atom_id res chain seq x y z
N VAL A 1 -23.14 2.26 10.54
CA VAL A 1 -21.88 2.04 11.29
C VAL A 1 -21.25 0.73 10.82
N LEU A 2 -19.98 0.80 10.39
CA LEU A 2 -19.23 -0.39 9.95
C LEU A 2 -18.36 -0.96 11.09
N ALA A 3 -17.79 -0.08 11.93
CA ALA A 3 -16.90 -0.46 13.01
C ALA A 3 -16.70 0.71 13.96
N TYR A 4 -16.02 0.47 15.06
CA TYR A 4 -15.58 1.51 15.99
C TYR A 4 -14.06 1.71 15.86
N CYS A 5 -13.63 2.95 15.72
CA CYS A 5 -12.22 3.30 15.64
C CYS A 5 -11.77 3.83 17.02
N PRO A 6 -10.85 3.13 17.71
CA PRO A 6 -10.48 3.51 19.09
C PRO A 6 -9.64 4.78 19.16
N GLU A 7 -8.96 5.14 18.09
CA GLU A 7 -8.18 6.38 18.02
C GLU A 7 -8.21 6.96 16.62
N THR A 8 -8.05 8.28 16.51
CA THR A 8 -8.06 8.96 15.22
C THR A 8 -6.90 8.51 14.36
N GLN A 9 -7.20 8.12 13.10
CA GLN A 9 -6.22 7.73 12.10
C GLN A 9 -5.97 8.92 11.17
N ASP A 10 -4.75 9.43 11.16
CA ASP A 10 -4.40 10.67 10.46
C ASP A 10 -3.08 10.50 9.68
N LYS A 11 -3.08 10.87 8.39
CA LYS A 11 -1.90 10.78 7.53
C LYS A 11 -0.89 11.91 7.73
N SER A 12 -1.28 13.00 8.40
CA SER A 12 -0.44 14.18 8.56
C SER A 12 0.67 14.02 9.60
N LYS A 13 0.63 12.95 10.38
CA LYS A 13 1.62 12.66 11.43
C LYS A 13 2.61 11.61 10.95
N GLY A 14 3.90 11.88 11.15
CA GLY A 14 5.00 10.97 10.78
C GLY A 14 5.66 11.36 9.46
N THR A 15 6.94 11.02 9.33
CA THR A 15 7.73 11.35 8.12
C THR A 15 7.60 10.27 7.05
N TRP A 16 7.81 9.01 7.41
CA TRP A 16 7.78 7.89 6.47
C TRP A 16 6.64 6.90 6.74
N GLN A 17 5.97 7.02 7.87
CA GLN A 17 4.85 6.15 8.24
C GLN A 17 3.74 6.97 8.86
N SER A 18 2.50 6.55 8.62
CA SER A 18 1.33 7.05 9.33
C SER A 18 0.46 5.86 9.73
N ASN A 19 -0.29 6.00 10.83
CA ASN A 19 -1.16 4.91 11.28
C ASN A 19 -2.24 4.57 10.24
N ILE A 20 -2.84 5.58 9.62
CA ILE A 20 -3.85 5.35 8.56
C ILE A 20 -3.22 4.71 7.32
N GLY A 21 -2.01 5.13 6.94
CA GLY A 21 -1.30 4.55 5.81
C GLY A 21 -0.99 3.08 6.04
N ASN A 22 -0.44 2.75 7.19
CA ASN A 22 -0.14 1.36 7.56
C ASN A 22 -1.40 0.50 7.56
N LEU A 23 -2.50 1.02 8.10
CA LEU A 23 -3.78 0.32 8.12
C LEU A 23 -4.31 0.03 6.72
N LEU A 24 -4.30 1.02 5.83
CA LEU A 24 -4.81 0.85 4.46
C LEU A 24 -3.95 -0.11 3.64
N ALA A 25 -2.64 -0.07 3.78
CA ALA A 25 -1.74 -1.00 3.10
C ALA A 25 -1.93 -2.43 3.60
N GLU A 26 -2.10 -2.62 4.91
CA GLU A 26 -2.38 -3.91 5.52
C GLU A 26 -3.72 -4.48 5.04
N ILE A 27 -4.77 -3.67 5.01
CA ILE A 27 -6.09 -4.09 4.50
C ILE A 27 -5.98 -4.52 3.03
N THR A 28 -5.24 -3.77 2.22
CA THR A 28 -5.02 -4.10 0.82
C THR A 28 -4.37 -5.47 0.67
N PHE A 29 -3.37 -5.77 1.49
CA PHE A 29 -2.74 -7.08 1.52
C PHE A 29 -3.71 -8.17 1.97
N GLU A 30 -4.37 -7.99 3.12
CA GLU A 30 -5.23 -9.01 3.71
C GLU A 30 -6.40 -9.42 2.81
N LEU A 31 -6.97 -8.46 2.08
CA LEU A 31 -8.12 -8.75 1.21
C LEU A 31 -7.72 -9.01 -0.24
N GLY A 32 -6.61 -8.45 -0.70
CA GLY A 32 -6.12 -8.65 -2.07
C GLY A 32 -5.38 -9.95 -2.27
N ASN A 33 -4.58 -10.37 -1.29
CA ASN A 33 -3.75 -11.56 -1.42
C ASN A 33 -4.54 -12.86 -1.66
N PRO A 34 -5.65 -13.14 -0.94
CA PRO A 34 -6.45 -14.33 -1.22
C PRO A 34 -7.00 -14.36 -2.65
N VAL A 35 -7.41 -13.22 -3.20
CA VAL A 35 -7.90 -13.12 -4.57
C VAL A 35 -6.78 -13.41 -5.56
N PHE A 36 -5.60 -12.86 -5.32
CA PHE A 36 -4.43 -13.08 -6.17
C PHE A 36 -3.98 -14.55 -6.16
N GLN A 37 -3.93 -15.15 -4.97
CA GLN A 37 -3.60 -16.57 -4.82
C GLN A 37 -4.59 -17.48 -5.57
N LYS A 38 -5.88 -17.16 -5.47
CA LYS A 38 -6.93 -17.95 -6.15
C LYS A 38 -6.85 -17.84 -7.67
N ARG A 39 -6.61 -16.62 -8.17
CA ARG A 39 -6.62 -16.37 -9.64
C ARG A 39 -5.31 -16.74 -10.32
N GLU A 40 -4.18 -16.46 -9.68
CA GLU A 40 -2.87 -16.55 -10.33
C GLU A 40 -1.91 -17.53 -9.65
N ASN A 41 -2.31 -18.14 -8.53
CA ASN A 41 -1.47 -19.02 -7.73
C ASN A 41 -0.14 -18.36 -7.33
N LYS A 42 -0.21 -17.09 -6.98
CA LYS A 42 0.92 -16.26 -6.56
C LYS A 42 0.55 -15.49 -5.30
N THR A 43 1.55 -15.01 -4.58
CA THR A 43 1.39 -14.25 -3.34
C THR A 43 1.82 -12.80 -3.53
N ILE A 44 1.06 -11.86 -2.96
CA ILE A 44 1.48 -10.46 -2.88
C ILE A 44 2.62 -10.37 -1.87
N ASP A 45 3.73 -9.76 -2.27
CA ASP A 45 4.89 -9.55 -1.37
C ASP A 45 4.82 -8.20 -0.66
N VAL A 46 4.41 -7.15 -1.36
CA VAL A 46 4.42 -5.77 -0.88
C VAL A 46 3.14 -5.08 -1.33
N CYS A 47 2.62 -4.17 -0.51
CA CYS A 47 1.58 -3.23 -0.94
C CYS A 47 2.10 -1.81 -0.78
N LEU A 48 1.88 -0.98 -1.80
CA LEU A 48 2.24 0.44 -1.80
C LEU A 48 1.09 1.25 -2.38
N LEU A 49 0.61 2.20 -1.60
CA LEU A 49 -0.38 3.18 -2.05
C LEU A 49 0.25 4.57 -1.97
N ASN A 50 -0.44 5.59 -2.48
CA ASN A 50 0.09 6.95 -2.43
C ASN A 50 -0.53 7.75 -1.28
N HIS A 51 0.29 8.55 -0.64
CA HIS A 51 -0.11 9.46 0.45
C HIS A 51 -1.27 10.37 0.02
N GLY A 52 -1.20 10.91 -1.19
CA GLY A 52 -2.23 11.81 -1.74
C GLY A 52 -3.59 11.16 -1.98
N GLY A 53 -3.66 9.84 -2.02
CA GLY A 53 -4.92 9.10 -2.19
C GLY A 53 -5.78 9.06 -0.92
N ILE A 54 -5.18 9.37 0.24
CA ILE A 54 -5.90 9.46 1.52
C ILE A 54 -6.37 10.90 1.68
N ARG A 55 -7.69 11.13 1.61
CA ARG A 55 -8.25 12.48 1.51
C ARG A 55 -8.91 12.98 2.80
N ALA A 56 -8.98 12.16 3.84
CA ALA A 56 -9.56 12.53 5.14
C ALA A 56 -8.97 11.67 6.24
N VAL A 57 -9.21 12.06 7.49
CA VAL A 57 -8.87 11.24 8.66
C VAL A 57 -9.98 10.21 8.89
N ILE A 58 -9.65 9.13 9.62
CA ILE A 58 -10.67 8.27 10.23
C ILE A 58 -10.78 8.73 11.68
N PRO A 59 -11.83 9.47 12.07
CA PRO A 59 -11.95 9.97 13.44
C PRO A 59 -12.17 8.83 14.42
N LYS A 60 -11.73 9.04 15.65
CA LYS A 60 -12.13 8.17 16.77
C LYS A 60 -13.65 8.11 16.83
N GLY A 61 -14.20 6.92 16.99
CA GLY A 61 -15.64 6.70 17.10
C GLY A 61 -16.16 5.78 16.02
N ASP A 62 -17.43 5.94 15.68
CA ASP A 62 -18.11 5.08 14.70
C ASP A 62 -17.59 5.32 13.27
N VAL A 63 -17.21 4.24 12.60
CA VAL A 63 -16.80 4.25 11.20
C VAL A 63 -17.99 3.81 10.34
N THR A 64 -18.34 4.62 9.36
CA THR A 64 -19.47 4.39 8.47
C THR A 64 -19.00 4.23 7.02
N THR A 65 -19.91 3.82 6.13
CA THR A 65 -19.66 3.81 4.69
C THR A 65 -19.26 5.21 4.21
N ARG A 66 -19.89 6.25 4.75
CA ARG A 66 -19.54 7.64 4.44
C ARG A 66 -18.07 7.94 4.77
N THR A 67 -17.57 7.45 5.92
CA THR A 67 -16.16 7.60 6.29
C THR A 67 -15.25 7.02 5.21
N ALA A 68 -15.56 5.83 4.70
CA ALA A 68 -14.76 5.20 3.63
C ALA A 68 -14.74 6.06 2.36
N PHE A 69 -15.87 6.65 1.97
CA PHE A 69 -15.93 7.54 0.80
C PHE A 69 -15.16 8.85 1.02
N GLU A 70 -15.16 9.37 2.24
CA GLU A 70 -14.41 10.60 2.57
C GLU A 70 -12.90 10.34 2.57
N VAL A 71 -12.45 9.19 3.08
CA VAL A 71 -11.03 8.82 3.14
C VAL A 71 -10.49 8.44 1.76
N MET A 72 -11.26 7.67 0.99
CA MET A 72 -10.87 7.18 -0.34
C MET A 72 -11.96 7.49 -1.37
N PRO A 73 -12.09 8.76 -1.79
CA PRO A 73 -13.17 9.16 -2.71
C PRO A 73 -12.95 8.68 -4.15
N PHE A 74 -11.74 8.28 -4.49
CA PHE A 74 -11.39 7.88 -5.86
C PHE A 74 -11.79 6.44 -6.14
N GLU A 75 -12.15 6.16 -7.40
CA GLU A 75 -12.56 4.84 -7.88
C GLU A 75 -11.36 3.96 -8.26
N ASN A 76 -10.32 3.95 -7.44
CA ASN A 76 -9.10 3.20 -7.72
C ASN A 76 -9.29 1.71 -7.50
N SER A 77 -8.72 0.91 -8.41
CA SER A 77 -8.73 -0.55 -8.35
C SER A 77 -7.36 -1.10 -7.98
N LEU A 78 -7.34 -2.29 -7.41
CA LEU A 78 -6.11 -3.02 -7.08
C LEU A 78 -5.48 -3.59 -8.35
N ILE A 79 -4.22 -3.23 -8.58
CA ILE A 79 -3.36 -3.81 -9.62
C ILE A 79 -2.18 -4.47 -8.93
N ILE A 80 -1.82 -5.67 -9.36
CA ILE A 80 -0.59 -6.33 -8.89
C ILE A 80 0.47 -6.15 -9.97
N VAL A 81 1.61 -5.57 -9.60
CA VAL A 81 2.71 -5.30 -10.52
C VAL A 81 3.91 -6.15 -10.12
N GLY A 82 4.48 -6.87 -11.08
CA GLY A 82 5.72 -7.62 -10.86
C GLY A 82 6.93 -6.71 -11.03
N LEU A 83 7.77 -6.63 -10.02
CA LEU A 83 9.01 -5.86 -10.05
C LEU A 83 10.19 -6.76 -9.69
N THR A 84 11.32 -6.56 -10.37
CA THR A 84 12.57 -7.21 -9.97
C THR A 84 13.08 -6.60 -8.67
N GLY A 85 13.98 -7.30 -7.98
CA GLY A 85 14.61 -6.74 -6.77
C GLY A 85 15.32 -5.42 -7.05
N LYS A 86 15.89 -5.23 -8.23
CA LYS A 86 16.50 -3.96 -8.64
C LYS A 86 15.47 -2.84 -8.72
N GLU A 87 14.29 -3.13 -9.26
CA GLU A 87 13.18 -2.18 -9.33
C GLU A 87 12.60 -1.89 -7.95
N ILE A 88 12.60 -2.88 -7.05
CA ILE A 88 12.24 -2.67 -5.64
C ILE A 88 13.20 -1.70 -4.95
N LYS A 89 14.50 -1.77 -5.26
CA LYS A 89 15.47 -0.77 -4.75
C LYS A 89 15.13 0.63 -5.23
N THR A 90 14.78 0.77 -6.50
CA THR A 90 14.35 2.06 -7.07
C THR A 90 13.10 2.58 -6.36
N LEU A 91 12.14 1.70 -6.09
CA LEU A 91 10.94 2.03 -5.33
C LEU A 91 11.30 2.52 -3.92
N ALA A 92 12.18 1.82 -3.22
CA ALA A 92 12.62 2.20 -1.88
C ALA A 92 13.34 3.56 -1.88
N GLU A 93 14.19 3.81 -2.85
CA GLU A 93 14.88 5.09 -3.02
C GLU A 93 13.88 6.24 -3.27
N TYR A 94 12.84 5.97 -4.08
CA TYR A 94 11.76 6.92 -4.32
C TYR A 94 11.06 7.31 -3.00
N ILE A 95 10.71 6.32 -2.17
CA ILE A 95 10.04 6.57 -0.89
C ILE A 95 10.89 7.45 0.02
N ILE A 96 12.18 7.15 0.14
CA ILE A 96 13.09 7.91 1.01
C ILE A 96 13.28 9.33 0.49
N LYS A 97 13.40 9.51 -0.81
CA LYS A 97 13.56 10.83 -1.44
C LYS A 97 12.33 11.71 -1.27
N GLU A 98 11.14 11.12 -1.41
CA GLU A 98 9.88 11.87 -1.30
C GLU A 98 9.58 12.37 0.11
N LYS A 99 10.05 11.66 1.13
CA LYS A 99 9.81 12.00 2.55
C LYS A 99 8.33 12.16 2.87
N LYS A 100 7.48 11.36 2.23
CA LYS A 100 6.04 11.31 2.48
C LYS A 100 5.68 9.93 3.01
N PRO A 101 4.75 9.83 3.97
CA PRO A 101 4.34 8.53 4.51
C PRO A 101 3.36 7.81 3.57
N HIS A 102 3.88 7.36 2.43
CA HIS A 102 3.09 6.51 1.53
C HIS A 102 2.72 5.21 2.26
N PRO A 103 1.45 4.76 2.15
CA PRO A 103 1.06 3.47 2.72
C PRO A 103 1.92 2.34 2.16
N LEU A 104 2.58 1.60 3.05
CA LEU A 104 3.50 0.53 2.70
C LEU A 104 3.31 -0.66 3.63
N TYR A 105 3.26 -1.86 3.08
CA TYR A 105 3.16 -3.12 3.81
C TYR A 105 4.08 -4.16 3.19
N GLY A 106 4.70 -4.98 4.04
CA GLY A 106 5.48 -6.14 3.61
C GLY A 106 6.95 -5.88 3.35
N MET A 107 7.38 -4.63 3.39
CA MET A 107 8.78 -4.26 3.15
C MET A 107 9.30 -3.39 4.29
N LYS A 108 10.52 -3.67 4.73
CA LYS A 108 11.26 -2.87 5.70
C LYS A 108 12.47 -2.25 5.02
N ILE A 109 12.59 -0.93 5.16
CA ILE A 109 13.70 -0.16 4.61
C ILE A 109 14.52 0.38 5.79
N TYR A 110 15.79 -0.02 5.87
CA TYR A 110 16.72 0.43 6.91
C TYR A 110 17.61 1.52 6.35
N ILE A 111 17.58 2.69 6.96
CA ILE A 111 18.35 3.85 6.48
C ILE A 111 19.28 4.38 7.56
N ASP A 112 20.34 5.05 7.12
CA ASP A 112 21.19 5.86 7.97
C ASP A 112 20.48 7.20 8.23
N LYS A 113 20.31 7.56 9.52
CA LYS A 113 19.58 8.78 9.90
C LYS A 113 20.22 10.06 9.40
N SER A 114 21.55 10.10 9.33
CA SER A 114 22.28 11.31 8.96
C SER A 114 22.39 11.50 7.45
N THR A 115 22.63 10.41 6.70
CA THR A 115 22.84 10.49 5.25
C THR A 115 21.60 10.13 4.44
N LEU A 116 20.59 9.51 5.05
CA LEU A 116 19.40 8.96 4.42
C LEU A 116 19.71 7.88 3.37
N LYS A 117 20.89 7.28 3.44
CA LYS A 117 21.24 6.15 2.58
C LYS A 117 20.55 4.88 3.06
N ILE A 118 20.12 4.05 2.11
CA ILE A 118 19.51 2.76 2.41
C ILE A 118 20.63 1.77 2.74
N ASN A 119 20.59 1.22 3.97
CA ASN A 119 21.54 0.21 4.41
C ASN A 119 21.14 -1.19 3.98
N LYS A 120 19.86 -1.51 4.08
CA LYS A 120 19.30 -2.79 3.61
C LYS A 120 17.80 -2.70 3.42
N ILE A 121 17.27 -3.65 2.66
CA ILE A 121 15.84 -3.82 2.43
C ILE A 121 15.49 -5.27 2.73
N GLU A 122 14.39 -5.47 3.46
CA GLU A 122 13.85 -6.80 3.75
C GLU A 122 12.40 -6.90 3.28
N ILE A 123 12.06 -8.04 2.69
CA ILE A 123 10.69 -8.39 2.32
C ILE A 123 10.39 -9.74 2.95
N ASN A 124 9.30 -9.82 3.74
CA ASN A 124 8.96 -11.01 4.54
C ASN A 124 10.11 -11.43 5.46
N ASN A 125 10.79 -10.46 6.07
CA ASN A 125 11.94 -10.67 6.96
C ASN A 125 13.13 -11.36 6.29
N GLN A 126 13.20 -11.35 4.96
CA GLN A 126 14.31 -11.88 4.18
C GLN A 126 15.01 -10.75 3.44
N PRO A 127 16.35 -10.81 3.31
CA PRO A 127 17.07 -9.81 2.50
C PRO A 127 16.56 -9.77 1.07
N LEU A 128 16.54 -8.56 0.49
CA LEU A 128 16.14 -8.37 -0.89
C LEU A 128 17.03 -9.13 -1.85
N ASP A 129 16.43 -9.94 -2.73
CA ASP A 129 17.11 -10.62 -3.84
C ASP A 129 16.90 -9.82 -5.11
N GLU A 130 17.96 -9.24 -5.66
CA GLU A 130 17.89 -8.38 -6.85
C GLU A 130 17.39 -9.08 -8.11
N ASN A 131 17.49 -10.40 -8.15
CA ASN A 131 17.12 -11.20 -9.33
C ASN A 131 15.71 -11.81 -9.23
N ARG A 132 15.09 -11.71 -8.08
CA ARG A 132 13.75 -12.25 -7.86
C ARG A 132 12.68 -11.26 -8.33
N ILE A 133 11.55 -11.80 -8.81
CA ILE A 133 10.35 -11.00 -9.07
C ILE A 133 9.51 -10.93 -7.80
N TYR A 134 9.17 -9.71 -7.40
CA TYR A 134 8.28 -9.44 -6.27
C TYR A 134 6.97 -8.88 -6.78
N TYR A 135 5.86 -9.33 -6.21
CA TYR A 135 4.53 -8.88 -6.60
C TYR A 135 4.05 -7.79 -5.66
N VAL A 136 3.82 -6.60 -6.22
CA VAL A 136 3.44 -5.39 -5.47
C VAL A 136 1.99 -5.05 -5.75
N GLY A 137 1.16 -5.07 -4.70
CA GLY A 137 -0.22 -4.59 -4.78
C GLY A 137 -0.23 -3.07 -4.70
N THR A 138 -0.88 -2.42 -5.66
CA THR A 138 -0.95 -0.97 -5.72
C THR A 138 -2.26 -0.52 -6.39
N SER A 139 -2.44 0.78 -6.54
CA SER A 139 -3.60 1.32 -7.25
C SER A 139 -3.35 1.35 -8.77
N ASP A 140 -4.43 1.39 -9.55
CA ASP A 140 -4.34 1.62 -10.99
C ASP A 140 -3.68 2.97 -11.30
N TYR A 141 -3.94 3.99 -10.49
CA TYR A 141 -3.29 5.30 -10.61
C TYR A 141 -1.75 5.19 -10.57
N LEU A 142 -1.21 4.50 -9.55
CA LEU A 142 0.24 4.31 -9.43
C LEU A 142 0.78 3.34 -10.47
N ALA A 143 0.05 2.28 -10.79
CA ALA A 143 0.46 1.30 -11.79
C ALA A 143 0.64 1.94 -13.17
N ASN A 144 -0.11 3.00 -13.47
CA ASN A 144 0.00 3.76 -14.71
C ASN A 144 1.00 4.92 -14.64
N GLY A 145 1.77 5.02 -13.58
CA GLY A 145 2.83 6.01 -13.42
C GLY A 145 2.45 7.25 -12.63
N GLY A 146 1.31 7.22 -11.93
CA GLY A 146 0.92 8.31 -11.03
C GLY A 146 2.00 8.61 -10.00
N ASP A 147 2.08 9.86 -9.55
CA ASP A 147 3.10 10.35 -8.63
C ASP A 147 4.54 10.12 -9.12
N ASN A 148 4.74 10.02 -10.44
CA ASN A 148 6.03 9.75 -11.07
C ASN A 148 6.65 8.40 -10.68
N MET A 149 5.82 7.42 -10.31
CA MET A 149 6.27 6.06 -10.03
C MET A 149 6.47 5.28 -11.32
N THR A 150 7.49 5.67 -12.08
CA THR A 150 7.77 5.12 -13.42
C THR A 150 8.14 3.64 -13.39
N PHE A 151 8.72 3.17 -12.29
CA PHE A 151 9.05 1.76 -12.11
C PHE A 151 7.81 0.85 -12.22
N PHE A 152 6.62 1.34 -11.81
CA PHE A 152 5.37 0.61 -12.03
C PHE A 152 4.93 0.68 -13.47
N LYS A 153 4.97 1.88 -14.06
CA LYS A 153 4.50 2.10 -15.44
C LYS A 153 5.25 1.23 -16.44
N GLU A 154 6.55 1.09 -16.26
CA GLU A 154 7.43 0.37 -17.19
C GLU A 154 7.34 -1.14 -17.06
N SER A 155 6.80 -1.67 -15.97
CA SER A 155 6.66 -3.11 -15.79
C SER A 155 5.66 -3.71 -16.78
N LYS A 156 6.02 -4.85 -17.35
CA LYS A 156 5.17 -5.62 -18.26
C LYS A 156 4.34 -6.68 -17.52
N ILE A 157 4.59 -6.88 -16.23
CA ILE A 157 3.89 -7.87 -15.41
C ILE A 157 2.86 -7.14 -14.57
N LYS A 158 1.60 -7.17 -15.02
CA LYS A 158 0.49 -6.50 -14.34
C LYS A 158 -0.75 -7.38 -14.35
N PHE A 159 -1.43 -7.42 -13.19
CA PHE A 159 -2.69 -8.16 -13.02
C PHE A 159 -3.73 -7.20 -12.45
N ASP A 160 -4.81 -6.99 -13.20
CA ASP A 160 -5.95 -6.19 -12.70
C ASP A 160 -6.87 -7.10 -11.89
N MET A 161 -7.01 -6.81 -10.61
CA MET A 161 -7.84 -7.63 -9.72
C MET A 161 -9.33 -7.29 -9.81
N GLU A 162 -9.69 -6.23 -10.51
CA GLU A 162 -11.08 -5.76 -10.62
C GLU A 162 -11.73 -5.58 -9.25
N TYR A 163 -10.94 -5.12 -8.29
CA TYR A 163 -11.34 -4.97 -6.90
C TYR A 163 -11.07 -3.53 -6.45
N LYS A 164 -12.12 -2.77 -6.14
CA LYS A 164 -11.99 -1.39 -5.70
C LYS A 164 -11.37 -1.32 -4.30
N LEU A 165 -10.35 -0.49 -4.14
CA LEU A 165 -9.64 -0.33 -2.87
C LEU A 165 -10.58 0.14 -1.74
N ARG A 166 -11.47 1.09 -2.03
CA ARG A 166 -12.47 1.56 -1.07
C ARG A 166 -13.38 0.42 -0.59
N ASN A 167 -13.75 -0.49 -1.49
CA ASN A 167 -14.59 -1.64 -1.14
C ASN A 167 -13.88 -2.61 -0.20
N MET A 168 -12.55 -2.73 -0.32
CA MET A 168 -11.75 -3.49 0.64
C MET A 168 -11.86 -2.90 2.04
N MET A 169 -11.74 -1.58 2.16
CA MET A 169 -11.88 -0.88 3.43
C MET A 169 -13.27 -1.11 4.05
N ILE A 170 -14.34 -1.01 3.26
CA ILE A 170 -15.71 -1.25 3.71
C ILE A 170 -15.87 -2.70 4.19
N LYS A 171 -15.38 -3.66 3.41
CA LYS A 171 -15.47 -5.09 3.74
C LYS A 171 -14.73 -5.44 5.02
N LYS A 172 -13.53 -4.90 5.21
CA LYS A 172 -12.72 -5.13 6.41
C LYS A 172 -13.42 -4.60 7.66
N LYS A 173 -13.97 -3.38 7.59
CA LYS A 173 -14.67 -2.77 8.71
C LYS A 173 -15.92 -3.55 9.09
N LYS A 174 -16.68 -4.06 8.13
CA LYS A 174 -17.84 -4.93 8.38
C LYS A 174 -17.44 -6.22 9.10
N LYS A 175 -16.31 -6.83 8.74
CA LYS A 175 -15.82 -8.04 9.41
C LYS A 175 -15.42 -7.81 10.86
N VAL A 176 -14.88 -6.64 11.16
CA VAL A 176 -14.50 -6.29 12.53
C VAL A 176 -15.75 -6.08 13.41
N ASP A 177 -16.85 -5.62 12.80
CA ASP A 177 -18.10 -5.32 13.49
C ASP A 177 -18.96 -6.58 13.76
N THR A 178 -18.63 -7.69 13.14
CA THR A 178 -19.31 -8.97 13.35
C THR A 178 -18.48 -9.92 14.22
#